data_53895e81e815ef91c0912874e3efbd57
#
_entry.id   53895e81e815ef91c0912874e3efbd57
#
_cell.length_a   1.000
_cell.length_b   1.000
_cell.length_c   1.000
_cell.angle_alpha   90.00
_cell.angle_beta   90.00
_cell.angle_gamma   90.00
#
_symmetry.space_group_name_H-M   'P 1'
#
loop_
_entity.id
_entity.type
_entity.pdbx_description
1 polymer ?
#
loop_
_entity_poly.entity_id
_entity_poly.type
_entity_poly.pdbx_seq_one_letter_code
_entity_poly.pdbx_strand_id
1 'polypeptide(L)'
;MGGDAYINTIKNLGGDPTNPFQIFPEVKELYAKRAEELKKIVAEKYAAKAEWTKANPELAAKLELWFSGKAPKVNWNVIEQKAGDATRSASAKVLGVLATEVENMIVSSADLSNSDKTDGFLKKTHAFTKDDFTGAFLQAG
;
A
#
# COMPACT_ATOMS: atom_id res chain seq x y z
N MET A 1 -11.01 32.75 4.15
CA MET A 1 -10.01 33.50 4.92
C MET A 1 -9.10 34.18 3.91
N GLY A 2 -8.87 35.48 3.97
CA GLY A 2 -8.07 36.25 3.01
C GLY A 2 -7.81 37.65 3.52
N GLY A 3 -7.12 38.50 2.72
CA GLY A 3 -6.77 39.87 3.07
C GLY A 3 -5.94 39.97 4.33
N ASP A 4 -6.21 40.99 5.15
CA ASP A 4 -5.41 41.31 6.35
C ASP A 4 -5.39 40.17 7.39
N ALA A 5 -6.46 39.39 7.50
CA ALA A 5 -6.50 38.24 8.41
C ALA A 5 -5.46 37.16 8.05
N TYR A 6 -5.26 36.90 6.76
CA TYR A 6 -4.22 36.00 6.28
C TYR A 6 -2.82 36.55 6.56
N ILE A 7 -2.57 37.79 6.21
CA ILE A 7 -1.29 38.49 6.43
C ILE A 7 -0.91 38.48 7.92
N ASN A 8 -1.86 38.83 8.79
CA ASN A 8 -1.63 38.84 10.24
C ASN A 8 -1.38 37.43 10.79
N THR A 9 -2.06 36.41 10.30
CA THR A 9 -1.82 35.05 10.71
C THR A 9 -0.40 34.60 10.37
N ILE A 10 0.07 34.84 9.14
CA ILE A 10 1.45 34.49 8.74
C ILE A 10 2.47 35.21 9.62
N LYS A 11 2.29 36.52 9.85
CA LYS A 11 3.19 37.28 10.74
C LYS A 11 3.20 36.76 12.17
N ASN A 12 2.03 36.45 12.74
CA ASN A 12 1.91 35.94 14.11
C ASN A 12 2.57 34.58 14.28
N LEU A 13 2.64 33.77 13.21
CA LEU A 13 3.36 32.51 13.18
C LEU A 13 4.87 32.66 12.88
N GLY A 14 5.38 33.90 12.80
CA GLY A 14 6.80 34.18 12.52
C GLY A 14 7.19 34.02 11.05
N GLY A 15 6.22 33.92 10.15
CA GLY A 15 6.45 33.77 8.71
C GLY A 15 6.45 35.15 7.98
N ASP A 16 6.86 35.11 6.72
CA ASP A 16 6.84 36.26 5.81
C ASP A 16 5.63 36.17 4.88
N PRO A 17 4.67 37.11 4.94
CA PRO A 17 3.50 37.10 4.05
C PRO A 17 3.83 37.23 2.56
N THR A 18 5.02 37.73 2.22
CA THR A 18 5.50 37.81 0.83
C THR A 18 6.10 36.50 0.34
N ASN A 19 6.47 35.62 1.27
CA ASN A 19 6.97 34.27 1.00
C ASN A 19 6.27 33.23 1.92
N PRO A 20 4.97 33.01 1.76
CA PRO A 20 4.15 32.22 2.69
C PRO A 20 4.51 30.71 2.71
N PHE A 21 5.27 30.23 1.74
CA PHE A 21 5.76 28.84 1.66
C PHE A 21 7.22 28.70 2.12
N GLN A 22 7.71 29.66 2.87
CA GLN A 22 9.04 29.61 3.45
C GLN A 22 9.20 28.38 4.35
N ILE A 23 10.28 27.63 4.11
CA ILE A 23 10.71 26.53 5.00
C ILE A 23 11.79 27.11 5.92
N PHE A 24 11.53 27.09 7.22
CA PHE A 24 12.48 27.61 8.21
C PHE A 24 13.79 26.81 8.22
N PRO A 25 14.94 27.44 8.51
CA PRO A 25 16.25 26.78 8.50
C PRO A 25 16.32 25.54 9.41
N GLU A 26 15.78 25.61 10.61
CA GLU A 26 15.75 24.52 11.58
C GLU A 26 14.94 23.31 11.09
N VAL A 27 13.89 23.54 10.29
CA VAL A 27 13.13 22.47 9.64
C VAL A 27 13.98 21.79 8.57
N LYS A 28 14.71 22.56 7.75
CA LYS A 28 15.63 22.01 6.75
C LYS A 28 16.73 21.18 7.40
N GLU A 29 17.30 21.66 8.49
CA GLU A 29 18.34 20.94 9.23
C GLU A 29 17.81 19.63 9.81
N LEU A 30 16.63 19.67 10.45
CA LEU A 30 15.96 18.46 10.98
C LEU A 30 15.77 17.40 9.91
N TYR A 31 15.22 17.78 8.76
CA TYR A 31 14.98 16.86 7.66
C TYR A 31 16.29 16.38 7.00
N ALA A 32 17.29 17.23 6.88
CA ALA A 32 18.60 16.84 6.38
C ALA A 32 19.26 15.76 7.27
N LYS A 33 19.24 15.97 8.59
CA LYS A 33 19.72 14.97 9.55
C LYS A 33 18.96 13.66 9.42
N ARG A 34 17.64 13.72 9.36
CA ARG A 34 16.82 12.51 9.20
C ARG A 34 17.09 11.81 7.87
N ALA A 35 17.31 12.55 6.79
CA ALA A 35 17.66 11.97 5.49
C ALA A 35 18.96 11.16 5.56
N GLU A 36 19.99 11.64 6.26
CA GLU A 36 21.24 10.88 6.43
C GLU A 36 21.03 9.61 7.27
N GLU A 37 20.22 9.66 8.32
CA GLU A 37 19.86 8.47 9.09
C GLU A 37 19.12 7.44 8.21
N LEU A 38 18.14 7.89 7.41
CA LEU A 38 17.38 7.03 6.50
C LEU A 38 18.25 6.41 5.42
N LYS A 39 19.23 7.15 4.87
CA LYS A 39 20.20 6.59 3.89
C LYS A 39 20.97 5.41 4.46
N LYS A 40 21.40 5.46 5.73
CA LYS A 40 22.07 4.34 6.40
C LYS A 40 21.13 3.13 6.52
N ILE A 41 19.91 3.35 7.02
CA ILE A 41 18.91 2.29 7.14
C ILE A 41 18.61 1.64 5.79
N VAL A 42 18.48 2.44 4.74
CA VAL A 42 18.25 1.94 3.37
C VAL A 42 19.42 1.11 2.88
N ALA A 43 20.66 1.56 3.10
CA ALA A 43 21.85 0.81 2.71
C ALA A 43 21.91 -0.56 3.42
N GLU A 44 21.63 -0.61 4.73
CA GLU A 44 21.55 -1.86 5.50
C GLU A 44 20.46 -2.79 4.96
N LYS A 45 19.28 -2.25 4.63
CA LYS A 45 18.18 -3.03 4.04
C LYS A 45 18.54 -3.60 2.66
N TYR A 46 19.21 -2.83 1.82
CA TYR A 46 19.69 -3.34 0.52
C TYR A 46 20.74 -4.41 0.66
N ALA A 47 21.68 -4.27 1.60
CA ALA A 47 22.67 -5.30 1.89
C ALA A 47 22.00 -6.60 2.36
N ALA A 48 21.06 -6.51 3.32
CA ALA A 48 20.28 -7.66 3.79
C ALA A 48 19.48 -8.32 2.66
N LYS A 49 18.85 -7.51 1.79
CA LYS A 49 18.14 -8.02 0.59
C LYS A 49 19.09 -8.77 -0.35
N ALA A 50 20.30 -8.26 -0.57
CA ALA A 50 21.29 -8.92 -1.43
C ALA A 50 21.70 -10.30 -0.89
N GLU A 51 21.94 -10.41 0.41
CA GLU A 51 22.25 -11.69 1.04
C GLU A 51 21.05 -12.65 1.02
N TRP A 52 19.86 -12.16 1.30
CA TRP A 52 18.64 -12.95 1.19
C TRP A 52 18.42 -13.49 -0.25
N THR A 53 18.65 -12.65 -1.27
CA THR A 53 18.55 -13.03 -2.69
C THR A 53 19.50 -14.18 -3.05
N LYS A 54 20.73 -14.15 -2.54
CA LYS A 54 21.70 -15.24 -2.73
C LYS A 54 21.26 -16.53 -2.04
N ALA A 55 20.72 -16.41 -0.83
CA ALA A 55 20.25 -17.55 -0.04
C ALA A 55 18.95 -18.18 -0.58
N ASN A 56 18.14 -17.39 -1.31
CA ASN A 56 16.78 -17.78 -1.75
C ASN A 56 16.56 -17.46 -3.25
N PRO A 57 17.31 -18.06 -4.19
CA PRO A 57 17.29 -17.65 -5.60
C PRO A 57 15.92 -17.82 -6.26
N GLU A 58 15.16 -18.87 -5.92
CA GLU A 58 13.82 -19.11 -6.48
C GLU A 58 12.80 -18.07 -5.98
N LEU A 59 12.82 -17.75 -4.70
CA LEU A 59 11.96 -16.72 -4.12
C LEU A 59 12.32 -15.32 -4.63
N ALA A 60 13.60 -15.05 -4.84
CA ALA A 60 14.07 -13.80 -5.40
C ALA A 60 13.59 -13.63 -6.85
N ALA A 61 13.68 -14.66 -7.68
CA ALA A 61 13.18 -14.64 -9.05
C ALA A 61 11.64 -14.42 -9.09
N LYS A 62 10.91 -15.04 -8.16
CA LYS A 62 9.47 -14.86 -7.99
C LYS A 62 9.13 -13.42 -7.59
N LEU A 63 9.87 -12.86 -6.64
CA LEU A 63 9.71 -11.47 -6.21
C LEU A 63 9.97 -10.48 -7.36
N GLU A 64 11.00 -10.69 -8.16
CA GLU A 64 11.29 -9.87 -9.34
C GLU A 64 10.18 -9.98 -10.38
N LEU A 65 9.64 -11.18 -10.62
CA LEU A 65 8.50 -11.36 -11.52
C LEU A 65 7.29 -10.53 -11.05
N TRP A 66 6.99 -10.54 -9.75
CA TRP A 66 5.86 -9.78 -9.20
C TRP A 66 6.03 -8.27 -9.31
N PHE A 67 7.26 -7.76 -9.21
CA PHE A 67 7.56 -6.35 -9.41
C PHE A 67 7.82 -5.94 -10.88
N SER A 68 7.82 -6.90 -11.80
CA SER A 68 8.10 -6.62 -13.22
C SER A 68 6.99 -5.87 -13.96
N GLY A 69 5.81 -5.72 -13.35
CA GLY A 69 4.62 -5.15 -13.99
C GLY A 69 3.92 -6.09 -14.96
N LYS A 70 4.36 -7.34 -15.09
CA LYS A 70 3.67 -8.34 -15.91
C LYS A 70 2.36 -8.75 -15.25
N ALA A 71 1.28 -8.72 -16.03
CA ALA A 71 -0.02 -9.17 -15.55
C ALA A 71 0.01 -10.68 -15.23
N PRO A 72 -0.63 -11.11 -14.14
CA PRO A 72 -0.77 -12.53 -13.84
C PRO A 72 -1.67 -13.20 -14.88
N LYS A 73 -1.45 -14.50 -15.09
CA LYS A 73 -2.35 -15.29 -15.93
C LYS A 73 -3.54 -15.72 -15.09
N VAL A 74 -4.74 -15.33 -15.49
CA VAL A 74 -5.99 -15.66 -14.82
C VAL A 74 -6.93 -16.33 -15.81
N ASN A 75 -7.55 -17.43 -15.40
CA ASN A 75 -8.61 -18.05 -16.22
C ASN A 75 -9.95 -17.35 -15.98
N TRP A 76 -10.21 -16.32 -16.76
CA TRP A 76 -11.44 -15.52 -16.67
C TRP A 76 -12.72 -16.32 -17.00
N ASN A 77 -12.60 -17.45 -17.72
CA ASN A 77 -13.75 -18.24 -18.15
C ASN A 77 -14.43 -19.03 -17.01
N VAL A 78 -13.79 -19.14 -15.85
CA VAL A 78 -14.38 -19.79 -14.67
C VAL A 78 -15.29 -18.85 -13.87
N ILE A 79 -15.34 -17.57 -14.25
CA ILE A 79 -16.13 -16.56 -13.54
C ILE A 79 -17.55 -16.51 -14.10
N GLU A 80 -18.46 -17.17 -13.41
CA GLU A 80 -19.88 -17.12 -13.76
C GLU A 80 -20.56 -15.89 -13.12
N GLN A 81 -21.03 -14.99 -13.97
CA GLN A 81 -21.81 -13.82 -13.55
C GLN A 81 -23.30 -14.04 -13.79
N LYS A 82 -24.13 -13.57 -12.87
CA LYS A 82 -25.58 -13.65 -12.98
C LYS A 82 -26.14 -12.33 -13.42
N ALA A 83 -27.04 -12.35 -14.42
CA ALA A 83 -27.76 -11.14 -14.85
C ALA A 83 -28.57 -10.54 -13.71
N GLY A 84 -28.51 -9.22 -13.55
CA GLY A 84 -29.22 -8.49 -12.48
C GLY A 84 -28.57 -8.60 -11.09
N ASP A 85 -27.40 -9.23 -10.97
CA ASP A 85 -26.66 -9.27 -9.70
C ASP A 85 -26.12 -7.88 -9.33
N ALA A 86 -26.05 -7.59 -8.03
CA ALA A 86 -25.43 -6.36 -7.56
C ALA A 86 -23.94 -6.36 -7.91
N THR A 87 -23.38 -5.22 -8.31
CA THR A 87 -21.96 -5.10 -8.71
C THR A 87 -21.00 -5.58 -7.63
N ARG A 88 -21.29 -5.34 -6.36
CA ARG A 88 -20.51 -5.87 -5.23
C ARG A 88 -20.49 -7.40 -5.17
N SER A 89 -21.61 -8.05 -5.50
CA SER A 89 -21.68 -9.52 -5.56
C SER A 89 -20.92 -10.08 -6.76
N ALA A 90 -20.99 -9.40 -7.90
CA ALA A 90 -20.18 -9.71 -9.07
C ALA A 90 -18.69 -9.57 -8.78
N SER A 91 -18.29 -8.50 -8.09
CA SER A 91 -16.91 -8.27 -7.63
C SER A 91 -16.42 -9.39 -6.69
N ALA A 92 -17.25 -9.83 -5.74
CA ALA A 92 -16.89 -10.92 -4.82
C ALA A 92 -16.54 -12.22 -5.53
N LYS A 93 -17.26 -12.56 -6.61
CA LYS A 93 -16.97 -13.74 -7.44
C LYS A 93 -15.61 -13.64 -8.12
N VAL A 94 -15.32 -12.46 -8.69
CA VAL A 94 -14.01 -12.17 -9.31
C VAL A 94 -12.90 -12.26 -8.27
N LEU A 95 -13.06 -11.62 -7.11
CA LEU A 95 -12.11 -11.66 -6.01
C LEU A 95 -11.85 -13.08 -5.51
N GLY A 96 -12.89 -13.93 -5.46
CA GLY A 96 -12.75 -15.34 -5.08
C GLY A 96 -11.90 -16.15 -6.07
N VAL A 97 -11.94 -15.84 -7.36
CA VAL A 97 -11.05 -16.46 -8.37
C VAL A 97 -9.64 -15.89 -8.25
N LEU A 98 -9.50 -14.59 -8.16
CA LEU A 98 -8.19 -13.93 -8.00
C LEU A 98 -7.45 -14.42 -6.75
N ALA A 99 -8.16 -14.70 -5.66
CA ALA A 99 -7.59 -15.23 -4.43
C ALA A 99 -6.89 -16.60 -4.62
N THR A 100 -7.29 -17.39 -5.60
CA THR A 100 -6.71 -18.70 -5.89
C THR A 100 -5.68 -18.69 -7.02
N GLU A 101 -5.77 -17.72 -7.94
CA GLU A 101 -4.92 -17.69 -9.12
C GLU A 101 -3.81 -16.63 -9.06
N VAL A 102 -3.91 -15.65 -8.15
CA VAL A 102 -2.96 -14.54 -8.04
C VAL A 102 -2.32 -14.52 -6.65
N GLU A 103 -1.24 -15.25 -6.51
CA GLU A 103 -0.56 -15.49 -5.24
C GLU A 103 -0.08 -14.22 -4.51
N ASN A 104 0.31 -13.19 -5.25
CA ASN A 104 0.83 -11.94 -4.69
C ASN A 104 -0.24 -10.85 -4.53
N MET A 105 -1.52 -11.19 -4.64
CA MET A 105 -2.61 -10.23 -4.43
C MET A 105 -2.90 -10.06 -2.94
N ILE A 106 -2.97 -8.83 -2.50
CA ILE A 106 -3.43 -8.45 -1.16
C ILE A 106 -4.70 -7.62 -1.33
N VAL A 107 -5.74 -7.99 -0.60
CA VAL A 107 -7.00 -7.23 -0.55
C VAL A 107 -7.17 -6.62 0.83
N SER A 108 -7.64 -5.40 0.89
CA SER A 108 -7.89 -4.68 2.13
C SER A 108 -9.32 -4.15 2.16
N SER A 109 -9.90 -4.10 3.35
CA SER A 109 -11.15 -3.41 3.62
C SER A 109 -11.07 -2.64 4.93
N ALA A 110 -11.64 -1.43 4.94
CA ALA A 110 -11.74 -0.59 6.13
C ALA A 110 -13.04 -0.93 6.89
N ASP A 111 -13.04 -2.08 7.58
CA ASP A 111 -14.16 -2.59 8.41
C ASP A 111 -15.51 -2.79 7.67
N LEU A 112 -15.47 -2.91 6.35
CA LEU A 112 -16.68 -3.04 5.52
C LEU A 112 -16.72 -4.34 4.68
N SER A 113 -15.85 -5.29 4.94
CA SER A 113 -15.66 -6.49 4.10
C SER A 113 -16.94 -7.29 3.84
N ASN A 114 -17.86 -7.28 4.80
CA ASN A 114 -19.18 -7.95 4.65
C ASN A 114 -20.13 -7.18 3.72
N SER A 115 -20.05 -5.84 3.72
CA SER A 115 -20.96 -5.00 2.94
C SER A 115 -20.44 -4.70 1.54
N ASP A 116 -19.12 -4.49 1.39
CA ASP A 116 -18.46 -4.30 0.09
C ASP A 116 -18.16 -5.62 -0.63
N LYS A 117 -18.34 -6.75 0.09
CA LYS A 117 -18.14 -8.11 -0.41
C LYS A 117 -16.69 -8.49 -0.73
N THR A 118 -15.71 -7.76 -0.20
CA THR A 118 -14.29 -8.17 -0.25
C THR A 118 -14.03 -9.44 0.57
N ASP A 119 -14.94 -9.82 1.45
CA ASP A 119 -14.94 -11.10 2.15
C ASP A 119 -14.94 -12.32 1.19
N GLY A 120 -15.35 -12.13 -0.07
CA GLY A 120 -15.20 -13.12 -1.13
C GLY A 120 -13.76 -13.57 -1.35
N PHE A 121 -12.80 -12.65 -1.19
CA PHE A 121 -11.37 -12.94 -1.22
C PHE A 121 -10.90 -13.60 0.09
N LEU A 122 -11.32 -13.07 1.24
CA LEU A 122 -10.96 -13.61 2.56
C LEU A 122 -11.38 -15.08 2.73
N LYS A 123 -12.54 -15.50 2.19
CA LYS A 123 -13.02 -16.89 2.26
C LYS A 123 -12.12 -17.90 1.57
N LYS A 124 -11.22 -17.46 0.70
CA LYS A 124 -10.26 -18.28 -0.05
C LYS A 124 -8.82 -18.11 0.41
N THR A 125 -8.58 -17.15 1.27
CA THR A 125 -7.27 -16.81 1.85
C THR A 125 -7.39 -16.78 3.38
N HIS A 126 -6.48 -16.09 4.05
CA HIS A 126 -6.62 -15.79 5.48
C HIS A 126 -6.13 -14.36 5.77
N ALA A 127 -6.47 -13.88 6.96
CA ALA A 127 -6.12 -12.54 7.35
C ALA A 127 -4.63 -12.39 7.63
N PHE A 128 -4.07 -11.27 7.20
CA PHE A 128 -2.76 -10.81 7.62
C PHE A 128 -2.85 -10.32 9.08
N THR A 129 -2.06 -10.88 9.96
CA THR A 129 -2.06 -10.54 11.38
C THR A 129 -0.67 -10.20 11.88
N LYS A 130 -0.58 -9.73 13.12
CA LYS A 130 0.70 -9.39 13.76
C LYS A 130 1.67 -10.58 13.81
N ASP A 131 1.15 -11.79 13.95
CA ASP A 131 1.94 -13.02 14.15
C ASP A 131 1.93 -13.92 12.91
N ASP A 132 1.15 -13.56 11.87
CA ASP A 132 1.06 -14.29 10.61
C ASP A 132 1.08 -13.32 9.42
N PHE A 133 2.26 -13.19 8.81
CA PHE A 133 2.50 -12.36 7.63
C PHE A 133 2.27 -13.10 6.30
N THR A 134 1.78 -14.34 6.33
CA THR A 134 1.43 -15.11 5.13
C THR A 134 0.02 -14.84 4.65
N GLY A 135 -0.79 -14.16 5.46
CA GLY A 135 -2.13 -13.74 5.12
C GLY A 135 -2.17 -12.75 3.94
N ALA A 136 -3.24 -12.81 3.18
CA ALA A 136 -3.44 -11.97 1.99
C ALA A 136 -4.60 -10.98 2.13
N PHE A 137 -5.27 -10.94 3.27
CA PHE A 137 -6.36 -10.02 3.54
C PHE A 137 -6.02 -9.09 4.72
N LEU A 138 -6.00 -7.78 4.47
CA LEU A 138 -5.76 -6.76 5.49
C LEU A 138 -7.07 -6.11 5.91
N GLN A 139 -7.53 -6.44 7.10
CA GLN A 139 -8.64 -5.75 7.74
C GLN A 139 -8.09 -4.50 8.43
N ALA A 140 -8.46 -3.32 7.92
CA ALA A 140 -8.11 -2.03 8.50
C ALA A 140 -9.37 -1.41 9.13
N GLY A 141 -9.28 -1.02 10.41
CA GLY A 141 -10.42 -0.44 11.12
C GLY A 141 -10.15 -0.25 12.59
#